data_f659f6770f41486c07ede7fd8ae93178
#
_entry.id   f659f6770f41486c07ede7fd8ae93178
#
_cell.length_a   1.000
_cell.length_b   1.000
_cell.length_c   1.000
_cell.angle_alpha   90.00
_cell.angle_beta   90.00
_cell.angle_gamma   90.00
#
_symmetry.space_group_name_H-M   'P 1'
#
loop_
_entity.id
_entity.type
_entity.pdbx_description
1 polymer ?
#
loop_
_entity_poly.entity_id
_entity_poly.type
_entity_poly.pdbx_seq_one_letter_code
_entity_poly.pdbx_strand_id
1 'polypeptide(L)'
;MSFEVHTVLKECFDDIRKEFSSFAQVLDANYPEPINYKAEVERFKTEVQPHFMAIVKKDDTLFASPRFFLRGLDFSVMIADASEKKKESIWTYARMFLMCSYLGSDIMETVKGLWSKVTGKESTDEVDNILKDTETQSGITDLLETLKETRIFKLGMEVMENLNVEALGLDAIDFTNIPALIEMAKNPEHPVTKKAIGTVQALIEQKMRSGSLKKEDFVREIEMLKEKFKHSLGKLFKSEFFGETNDRPTQAAETILSNHPEARRARMLARLQRKVGKK
;
A
#
# COMPACT_ATOMS: atom_id res chain seq x y z
N MET A 1 -13.63 -3.83 4.26
CA MET A 1 -13.42 -4.52 2.96
C MET A 1 -12.23 -5.42 3.07
N SER A 2 -12.38 -6.71 2.80
CA SER A 2 -11.29 -7.67 2.75
C SER A 2 -10.46 -7.47 1.47
N PHE A 3 -9.12 -7.68 1.50
CA PHE A 3 -8.32 -7.75 0.26
C PHE A 3 -8.38 -9.14 -0.39
N GLU A 4 -9.21 -10.02 0.12
CA GLU A 4 -9.46 -11.27 -0.54
C GLU A 4 -10.13 -11.01 -1.88
N VAL A 5 -9.52 -11.48 -2.94
CA VAL A 5 -10.02 -11.32 -4.33
C VAL A 5 -11.48 -11.77 -4.45
N HIS A 6 -11.84 -12.83 -3.73
CA HIS A 6 -13.22 -13.31 -3.64
C HIS A 6 -14.17 -12.21 -3.16
N THR A 7 -13.87 -11.55 -2.06
CA THR A 7 -14.73 -10.52 -1.47
C THR A 7 -14.81 -9.29 -2.37
N VAL A 8 -13.66 -8.84 -2.90
CA VAL A 8 -13.61 -7.70 -3.82
C VAL A 8 -14.42 -7.96 -5.08
N LEU A 9 -14.28 -9.13 -5.68
CA LEU A 9 -15.04 -9.47 -6.89
C LEU A 9 -16.52 -9.61 -6.60
N LYS A 10 -16.91 -10.24 -5.50
CA LYS A 10 -18.32 -10.37 -5.11
C LYS A 10 -18.98 -9.01 -4.92
N GLU A 11 -18.38 -8.11 -4.15
CA GLU A 11 -18.88 -6.74 -3.94
C GLU A 11 -18.98 -5.98 -5.27
N CYS A 12 -17.95 -6.07 -6.11
CA CYS A 12 -17.96 -5.45 -7.43
C CYS A 12 -19.07 -5.99 -8.33
N PHE A 13 -19.29 -7.30 -8.35
CA PHE A 13 -20.33 -7.93 -9.16
C PHE A 13 -21.73 -7.54 -8.70
N ASP A 14 -21.95 -7.48 -7.39
CA ASP A 14 -23.22 -7.05 -6.82
C ASP A 14 -23.50 -5.57 -7.15
N ASP A 15 -22.50 -4.71 -7.09
CA ASP A 15 -22.62 -3.31 -7.48
C ASP A 15 -22.82 -3.15 -9.01
N ILE A 16 -22.14 -3.93 -9.84
CA ILE A 16 -22.36 -3.90 -11.30
C ILE A 16 -23.79 -4.31 -11.63
N ARG A 17 -24.30 -5.38 -11.03
CA ARG A 17 -25.70 -5.81 -11.24
C ARG A 17 -26.70 -4.74 -10.83
N LYS A 18 -26.42 -4.03 -9.75
CA LYS A 18 -27.30 -2.99 -9.19
C LYS A 18 -27.22 -1.66 -9.92
N GLU A 19 -26.01 -1.16 -10.13
CA GLU A 19 -25.76 0.21 -10.61
C GLU A 19 -25.55 0.28 -12.12
N PHE A 20 -25.12 -0.84 -12.75
CA PHE A 20 -24.81 -0.97 -14.17
C PHE A 20 -25.54 -2.17 -14.79
N SER A 21 -26.84 -2.22 -14.61
CA SER A 21 -27.68 -3.38 -14.97
C SER A 21 -27.57 -3.81 -16.44
N SER A 22 -27.23 -2.89 -17.36
CA SER A 22 -26.96 -3.21 -18.77
C SER A 22 -25.78 -4.14 -18.98
N PHE A 23 -24.86 -4.21 -18.03
CA PHE A 23 -23.67 -5.07 -18.07
C PHE A 23 -23.86 -6.39 -17.30
N ALA A 24 -24.96 -6.57 -16.58
CA ALA A 24 -25.19 -7.75 -15.73
C ALA A 24 -25.14 -9.06 -16.53
N GLN A 25 -25.78 -9.11 -17.71
CA GLN A 25 -25.76 -10.30 -18.56
C GLN A 25 -24.37 -10.66 -19.06
N VAL A 26 -23.57 -9.65 -19.42
CA VAL A 26 -22.17 -9.83 -19.87
C VAL A 26 -21.33 -10.35 -18.71
N LEU A 27 -21.52 -9.80 -17.52
CA LEU A 27 -20.87 -10.24 -16.30
C LEU A 27 -21.16 -11.71 -16.01
N ASP A 28 -22.43 -12.10 -15.95
CA ASP A 28 -22.87 -13.45 -15.59
C ASP A 28 -22.40 -14.49 -16.64
N ALA A 29 -22.36 -14.10 -17.92
CA ALA A 29 -21.86 -14.96 -18.98
C ALA A 29 -20.33 -15.20 -18.90
N ASN A 30 -19.57 -14.23 -18.40
CA ASN A 30 -18.11 -14.32 -18.31
C ASN A 30 -17.59 -14.86 -16.96
N TYR A 31 -18.45 -14.89 -15.92
CA TYR A 31 -18.11 -15.35 -14.58
C TYR A 31 -19.08 -16.42 -14.06
N PRO A 32 -19.19 -17.59 -14.76
CA PRO A 32 -19.96 -18.71 -14.22
C PRO A 32 -19.30 -19.26 -12.95
N GLU A 33 -20.09 -19.67 -11.98
CA GLU A 33 -19.57 -20.34 -10.78
C GLU A 33 -19.14 -21.80 -11.07
N PRO A 34 -18.03 -22.28 -10.47
CA PRO A 34 -17.15 -21.58 -9.53
C PRO A 34 -16.12 -20.68 -10.22
N ILE A 35 -15.87 -19.50 -9.64
CA ILE A 35 -14.91 -18.53 -10.17
C ILE A 35 -13.48 -18.96 -9.83
N ASN A 36 -12.59 -18.93 -10.82
CA ASN A 36 -11.16 -19.14 -10.60
C ASN A 36 -10.45 -17.84 -10.19
N TYR A 37 -10.47 -17.53 -8.89
CA TYR A 37 -9.89 -16.31 -8.34
C TYR A 37 -8.38 -16.15 -8.59
N LYS A 38 -7.64 -17.26 -8.64
CA LYS A 38 -6.22 -17.23 -8.97
C LYS A 38 -5.99 -16.73 -10.41
N ALA A 39 -6.81 -17.18 -11.35
CA ALA A 39 -6.75 -16.71 -12.73
C ALA A 39 -7.12 -15.22 -12.84
N GLU A 40 -8.03 -14.73 -12.01
CA GLU A 40 -8.37 -13.30 -12.00
C GLU A 40 -7.23 -12.43 -11.44
N VAL A 41 -6.49 -12.91 -10.44
CA VAL A 41 -5.29 -12.19 -9.96
C VAL A 41 -4.24 -12.09 -11.06
N GLU A 42 -3.96 -13.18 -11.77
CA GLU A 42 -3.02 -13.14 -12.90
C GLU A 42 -3.50 -12.18 -13.99
N ARG A 43 -4.81 -12.16 -14.24
CA ARG A 43 -5.41 -11.18 -15.14
C ARG A 43 -5.19 -9.73 -14.65
N PHE A 44 -5.38 -9.44 -13.37
CA PHE A 44 -5.13 -8.10 -12.83
C PHE A 44 -3.66 -7.68 -12.96
N LYS A 45 -2.71 -8.62 -12.90
CA LYS A 45 -1.30 -8.33 -13.17
C LYS A 45 -1.06 -7.88 -14.61
N THR A 46 -1.79 -8.45 -15.56
CA THR A 46 -1.63 -8.11 -16.99
C THR A 46 -2.45 -6.90 -17.43
N GLU A 47 -3.67 -6.77 -16.93
CA GLU A 47 -4.63 -5.77 -17.40
C GLU A 47 -4.68 -4.51 -16.54
N VAL A 48 -4.28 -4.59 -15.25
CA VAL A 48 -4.43 -3.50 -14.29
C VAL A 48 -3.08 -2.91 -13.89
N GLN A 49 -2.10 -3.73 -13.52
CA GLN A 49 -0.79 -3.24 -13.06
C GLN A 49 -0.08 -2.28 -14.01
N PRO A 50 -0.08 -2.49 -15.36
CA PRO A 50 0.56 -1.56 -16.28
C PRO A 50 -0.01 -0.14 -16.22
N HIS A 51 -1.22 0.00 -15.69
CA HIS A 51 -1.92 1.28 -15.55
C HIS A 51 -1.87 1.86 -14.14
N PHE A 52 -0.91 1.38 -13.31
CA PHE A 52 -0.77 1.77 -11.91
C PHE A 52 -0.96 3.28 -11.68
N MET A 53 -0.17 4.10 -12.37
CA MET A 53 -0.20 5.55 -12.16
C MET A 53 -1.51 6.22 -12.58
N ALA A 54 -2.08 5.80 -13.70
CA ALA A 54 -3.36 6.32 -14.18
C ALA A 54 -4.50 5.97 -13.20
N ILE A 55 -4.48 4.74 -12.65
CA ILE A 55 -5.47 4.29 -11.68
C ILE A 55 -5.34 5.05 -10.35
N VAL A 56 -4.12 5.21 -9.86
CA VAL A 56 -3.86 5.93 -8.61
C VAL A 56 -4.30 7.38 -8.70
N LYS A 57 -3.98 8.07 -9.81
CA LYS A 57 -4.33 9.47 -10.05
C LYS A 57 -5.79 9.68 -10.48
N LYS A 58 -6.55 8.63 -10.75
CA LYS A 58 -7.87 8.70 -11.41
C LYS A 58 -7.80 9.47 -12.73
N ASP A 59 -6.80 9.17 -13.56
CA ASP A 59 -6.61 9.82 -14.85
C ASP A 59 -7.63 9.31 -15.85
N ASP A 60 -8.63 10.12 -16.16
CA ASP A 60 -9.72 9.77 -17.08
C ASP A 60 -9.23 9.41 -18.49
N THR A 61 -8.02 9.81 -18.88
CA THR A 61 -7.42 9.41 -20.16
C THR A 61 -7.19 7.90 -20.26
N LEU A 62 -7.13 7.19 -19.12
CA LEU A 62 -7.08 5.74 -19.08
C LEU A 62 -8.23 5.09 -19.85
N PHE A 63 -9.42 5.69 -19.79
CA PHE A 63 -10.63 5.19 -20.42
C PHE A 63 -10.92 5.79 -21.81
N ALA A 64 -9.95 6.53 -22.39
CA ALA A 64 -10.04 6.98 -23.78
C ALA A 64 -9.94 5.82 -24.79
N SER A 65 -9.54 4.63 -24.33
CA SER A 65 -9.51 3.39 -25.10
C SER A 65 -10.15 2.24 -24.30
N PRO A 66 -10.63 1.16 -24.95
CA PRO A 66 -11.24 0.02 -24.27
C PRO A 66 -10.37 -0.54 -23.16
N ARG A 67 -10.95 -0.79 -21.99
CA ARG A 67 -10.28 -1.37 -20.79
C ARG A 67 -11.10 -2.52 -20.22
N PHE A 68 -10.54 -3.70 -20.25
CA PHE A 68 -11.20 -4.93 -19.82
C PHE A 68 -10.63 -5.44 -18.49
N PHE A 69 -10.75 -4.65 -17.41
CA PHE A 69 -10.30 -5.07 -16.08
C PHE A 69 -11.05 -6.31 -15.58
N LEU A 70 -12.29 -6.46 -15.99
CA LEU A 70 -13.06 -7.70 -15.86
C LEU A 70 -13.34 -8.30 -17.24
N ARG A 71 -13.46 -9.63 -17.32
CA ARG A 71 -13.71 -10.33 -18.59
C ARG A 71 -14.97 -9.83 -19.26
N GLY A 72 -14.85 -9.46 -20.52
CA GLY A 72 -15.99 -9.04 -21.34
C GLY A 72 -16.59 -7.68 -20.98
N LEU A 73 -16.17 -7.03 -19.90
CA LEU A 73 -16.66 -5.72 -19.49
C LEU A 73 -15.69 -4.62 -19.90
N ASP A 74 -16.14 -3.77 -20.79
CA ASP A 74 -15.39 -2.58 -21.18
C ASP A 74 -15.66 -1.42 -20.23
N PHE A 75 -14.70 -1.11 -19.38
CA PHE A 75 -14.80 -0.03 -18.41
C PHE A 75 -14.84 1.35 -19.05
N SER A 76 -14.32 1.50 -20.29
CA SER A 76 -14.43 2.76 -21.03
C SER A 76 -15.89 3.12 -21.38
N VAL A 77 -16.68 2.09 -21.72
CA VAL A 77 -18.12 2.24 -21.98
C VAL A 77 -18.89 2.47 -20.67
N MET A 78 -18.50 1.75 -19.59
CA MET A 78 -19.17 1.90 -18.30
C MET A 78 -19.02 3.30 -17.72
N ILE A 79 -17.83 3.93 -17.89
CA ILE A 79 -17.54 5.25 -17.32
C ILE A 79 -18.11 6.41 -18.15
N ALA A 80 -18.27 6.22 -19.48
CA ALA A 80 -18.71 7.27 -20.39
C ALA A 80 -20.10 7.83 -20.01
N ASP A 81 -21.04 6.95 -19.63
CA ASP A 81 -22.41 7.31 -19.27
C ASP A 81 -22.65 7.33 -17.74
N ALA A 82 -21.57 7.24 -16.95
CA ALA A 82 -21.70 7.13 -15.52
C ALA A 82 -21.84 8.52 -14.85
N SER A 83 -22.72 8.60 -13.86
CA SER A 83 -22.76 9.74 -12.93
C SER A 83 -21.45 9.81 -12.12
N GLU A 84 -21.11 10.97 -11.56
CA GLU A 84 -19.87 11.15 -10.76
C GLU A 84 -19.77 10.11 -9.63
N LYS A 85 -20.87 9.77 -8.98
CA LYS A 85 -20.89 8.73 -7.96
C LYS A 85 -20.54 7.35 -8.53
N LYS A 86 -21.02 7.02 -9.71
CA LYS A 86 -20.71 5.75 -10.40
C LYS A 86 -19.28 5.71 -10.91
N LYS A 87 -18.75 6.83 -11.40
CA LYS A 87 -17.33 6.96 -11.75
C LYS A 87 -16.43 6.71 -10.55
N GLU A 88 -16.78 7.27 -9.38
CA GLU A 88 -16.03 7.03 -8.15
C GLU A 88 -16.02 5.55 -7.74
N SER A 89 -17.14 4.85 -7.91
CA SER A 89 -17.20 3.41 -7.68
C SER A 89 -16.29 2.63 -8.65
N ILE A 90 -16.28 3.00 -9.94
CA ILE A 90 -15.39 2.40 -10.95
C ILE A 90 -13.92 2.59 -10.55
N TRP A 91 -13.52 3.80 -10.16
CA TRP A 91 -12.17 4.09 -9.70
C TRP A 91 -11.80 3.33 -8.43
N THR A 92 -12.75 3.18 -7.51
CA THR A 92 -12.56 2.39 -6.29
C THR A 92 -12.26 0.94 -6.64
N TYR A 93 -13.04 0.31 -7.54
CA TYR A 93 -12.79 -1.06 -7.96
C TYR A 93 -11.48 -1.20 -8.75
N ALA A 94 -11.16 -0.26 -9.63
CA ALA A 94 -9.87 -0.27 -10.34
C ALA A 94 -8.68 -0.29 -9.37
N ARG A 95 -8.74 0.50 -8.29
CA ARG A 95 -7.74 0.51 -7.22
C ARG A 95 -7.73 -0.80 -6.42
N MET A 96 -8.89 -1.37 -6.14
CA MET A 96 -8.99 -2.65 -5.45
C MET A 96 -8.40 -3.79 -6.30
N PHE A 97 -8.67 -3.82 -7.61
CA PHE A 97 -8.07 -4.78 -8.53
C PHE A 97 -6.56 -4.60 -8.61
N LEU A 98 -6.09 -3.35 -8.63
CA LEU A 98 -4.66 -3.05 -8.55
C LEU A 98 -4.04 -3.62 -7.27
N MET A 99 -4.67 -3.44 -6.12
CA MET A 99 -4.20 -4.02 -4.86
C MET A 99 -4.26 -5.55 -4.88
N CYS A 100 -5.32 -6.14 -5.42
CA CYS A 100 -5.41 -7.59 -5.60
C CYS A 100 -4.30 -8.15 -6.50
N SER A 101 -3.86 -7.39 -7.49
CA SER A 101 -2.77 -7.80 -8.38
C SER A 101 -1.42 -7.94 -7.67
N TYR A 102 -1.22 -7.18 -6.58
CA TYR A 102 -0.01 -7.25 -5.76
C TYR A 102 -0.13 -8.21 -4.57
N LEU A 103 -1.33 -8.31 -3.97
CA LEU A 103 -1.54 -9.00 -2.70
C LEU A 103 -2.34 -10.31 -2.83
N GLY A 104 -3.02 -10.51 -3.97
CA GLY A 104 -4.11 -11.46 -4.05
C GLY A 104 -3.74 -12.87 -4.53
N SER A 105 -2.51 -13.13 -5.01
CA SER A 105 -2.20 -14.47 -5.57
C SER A 105 -1.82 -15.49 -4.50
N ASP A 106 -1.05 -15.07 -3.55
CA ASP A 106 -0.70 -15.78 -2.32
C ASP A 106 0.08 -14.78 -1.45
N ILE A 107 -0.56 -14.31 -0.38
CA ILE A 107 0.08 -13.37 0.55
C ILE A 107 1.38 -13.96 1.09
N MET A 108 1.42 -15.29 1.31
CA MET A 108 2.61 -15.97 1.82
C MET A 108 3.73 -15.98 0.78
N GLU A 109 3.40 -16.19 -0.48
CA GLU A 109 4.38 -16.13 -1.58
C GLU A 109 4.89 -14.70 -1.79
N THR A 110 4.02 -13.71 -1.65
CA THR A 110 4.41 -12.28 -1.67
C THR A 110 5.34 -11.94 -0.51
N VAL A 111 5.01 -12.37 0.71
CA VAL A 111 5.86 -12.17 1.90
C VAL A 111 7.20 -12.88 1.76
N LYS A 112 7.20 -14.12 1.24
CA LYS A 112 8.40 -14.90 0.94
C LYS A 112 9.30 -14.18 -0.08
N GLY A 113 8.70 -13.67 -1.16
CA GLY A 113 9.42 -12.89 -2.17
C GLY A 113 10.00 -11.60 -1.60
N LEU A 114 9.25 -10.88 -0.76
CA LEU A 114 9.73 -9.70 -0.06
C LEU A 114 10.85 -10.02 0.91
N TRP A 115 10.71 -11.11 1.69
CA TRP A 115 11.75 -11.57 2.61
C TRP A 115 13.07 -11.85 1.88
N SER A 116 13.02 -12.66 0.82
CA SER A 116 14.20 -12.98 0.00
C SER A 116 14.90 -11.72 -0.53
N LYS A 117 14.11 -10.73 -0.99
CA LYS A 117 14.64 -9.47 -1.53
C LYS A 117 15.20 -8.52 -0.47
N VAL A 118 14.57 -8.48 0.70
CA VAL A 118 15.02 -7.62 1.81
C VAL A 118 16.28 -8.17 2.46
N THR A 119 16.34 -9.49 2.64
CA THR A 119 17.46 -10.16 3.32
C THR A 119 18.61 -10.51 2.38
N GLY A 120 18.36 -10.55 1.06
CA GLY A 120 19.32 -11.03 0.05
C GLY A 120 19.57 -12.54 0.13
N LYS A 121 18.74 -13.28 0.88
CA LYS A 121 18.86 -14.73 1.08
C LYS A 121 17.79 -15.47 0.27
N GLU A 122 18.14 -16.64 -0.25
CA GLU A 122 17.14 -17.55 -0.80
C GLU A 122 16.27 -18.11 0.30
N SER A 123 15.00 -18.37 -0.01
CA SER A 123 14.07 -18.97 0.93
C SER A 123 14.56 -20.35 1.33
N THR A 124 14.65 -20.58 2.64
CA THR A 124 14.99 -21.87 3.23
C THR A 124 13.72 -22.61 3.66
N ASP A 125 13.84 -23.94 3.88
CA ASP A 125 12.73 -24.74 4.43
C ASP A 125 12.22 -24.17 5.76
N GLU A 126 13.06 -23.50 6.53
CA GLU A 126 12.68 -22.84 7.79
C GLU A 126 11.72 -21.66 7.54
N VAL A 127 12.00 -20.82 6.55
CA VAL A 127 11.13 -19.70 6.14
C VAL A 127 9.79 -20.24 5.63
N ASP A 128 9.82 -21.29 4.83
CA ASP A 128 8.62 -21.92 4.31
C ASP A 128 7.76 -22.55 5.43
N ASN A 129 8.38 -23.13 6.43
CA ASN A 129 7.68 -23.66 7.60
C ASN A 129 7.05 -22.56 8.45
N ILE A 130 7.74 -21.44 8.66
CA ILE A 130 7.20 -20.28 9.38
C ILE A 130 5.99 -19.71 8.62
N LEU A 131 6.07 -19.58 7.28
CA LEU A 131 4.98 -19.05 6.46
C LEU A 131 3.78 -20.01 6.35
N LYS A 132 3.98 -21.32 6.53
CA LYS A 132 2.91 -22.32 6.56
C LYS A 132 2.25 -22.44 7.92
N ASP A 133 2.86 -21.90 8.96
CA ASP A 133 2.29 -21.89 10.29
C ASP A 133 0.98 -21.11 10.36
N THR A 134 -0.07 -21.72 10.87
CA THR A 134 -1.42 -21.15 10.92
C THR A 134 -1.47 -19.84 11.72
N GLU A 135 -0.69 -19.76 12.81
CA GLU A 135 -0.61 -18.55 13.64
C GLU A 135 0.01 -17.38 12.84
N THR A 136 1.09 -17.67 12.09
CA THR A 136 1.75 -16.69 11.22
C THR A 136 0.81 -16.22 10.12
N GLN A 137 0.08 -17.12 9.45
CA GLN A 137 -0.89 -16.78 8.40
C GLN A 137 -2.03 -15.91 8.94
N SER A 138 -2.61 -16.30 10.07
CA SER A 138 -3.65 -15.52 10.73
C SER A 138 -3.15 -14.15 11.16
N GLY A 139 -1.93 -14.09 11.71
CA GLY A 139 -1.30 -12.83 12.12
C GLY A 139 -1.02 -11.88 10.95
N ILE A 140 -0.60 -12.39 9.80
CA ILE A 140 -0.39 -11.59 8.58
C ILE A 140 -1.73 -11.05 8.07
N THR A 141 -2.77 -11.87 8.04
CA THR A 141 -4.11 -11.45 7.62
C THR A 141 -4.65 -10.35 8.55
N ASP A 142 -4.57 -10.55 9.86
CA ASP A 142 -4.98 -9.55 10.86
C ASP A 142 -4.19 -8.23 10.77
N LEU A 143 -2.88 -8.32 10.50
CA LEU A 143 -2.04 -7.14 10.25
C LEU A 143 -2.53 -6.35 9.04
N LEU A 144 -2.82 -7.02 7.92
CA LEU A 144 -3.30 -6.38 6.70
C LEU A 144 -4.69 -5.78 6.89
N GLU A 145 -5.59 -6.45 7.57
CA GLU A 145 -6.93 -5.92 7.89
C GLU A 145 -6.83 -4.70 8.79
N THR A 146 -5.99 -4.77 9.82
CA THR A 146 -5.74 -3.64 10.70
C THR A 146 -5.15 -2.46 9.95
N LEU A 147 -4.15 -2.70 9.08
CA LEU A 147 -3.49 -1.64 8.30
C LEU A 147 -4.50 -0.82 7.49
N LYS A 148 -5.48 -1.48 6.84
CA LYS A 148 -6.51 -0.79 6.04
C LYS A 148 -7.35 0.20 6.82
N GLU A 149 -7.62 -0.11 8.09
CA GLU A 149 -8.48 0.71 8.94
C GLU A 149 -7.74 1.92 9.48
N THR A 150 -6.39 1.90 9.46
CA THR A 150 -5.58 2.98 10.00
C THR A 150 -5.70 4.27 9.22
N ARG A 151 -5.53 5.39 9.92
CA ARG A 151 -5.37 6.72 9.30
C ARG A 151 -4.09 6.81 8.49
N ILE A 152 -3.06 6.04 8.87
CA ILE A 152 -1.79 5.93 8.15
C ILE A 152 -2.03 5.41 6.73
N PHE A 153 -2.83 4.35 6.58
CA PHE A 153 -3.19 3.81 5.27
C PHE A 153 -3.98 4.82 4.43
N LYS A 154 -5.00 5.45 5.04
CA LYS A 154 -5.80 6.50 4.39
C LYS A 154 -4.95 7.68 3.96
N LEU A 155 -4.01 8.10 4.81
CA LEU A 155 -3.05 9.14 4.50
C LEU A 155 -2.13 8.72 3.35
N GLY A 156 -1.66 7.48 3.33
CA GLY A 156 -0.87 6.93 2.23
C GLY A 156 -1.62 6.98 0.90
N MET A 157 -2.89 6.59 0.89
CA MET A 157 -3.74 6.69 -0.30
C MET A 157 -3.91 8.14 -0.76
N GLU A 158 -4.14 9.07 0.15
CA GLU A 158 -4.26 10.50 -0.16
C GLU A 158 -2.94 11.10 -0.66
N VAL A 159 -1.80 10.69 -0.09
CA VAL A 159 -0.48 11.06 -0.63
C VAL A 159 -0.37 10.61 -2.08
N MET A 160 -0.72 9.37 -2.36
CA MET A 160 -0.64 8.83 -3.73
C MET A 160 -1.55 9.58 -4.71
N GLU A 161 -2.76 9.96 -4.28
CA GLU A 161 -3.70 10.75 -5.09
C GLU A 161 -3.17 12.15 -5.42
N ASN A 162 -2.49 12.78 -4.47
CA ASN A 162 -1.97 14.15 -4.60
C ASN A 162 -0.50 14.18 -5.07
N LEU A 163 0.09 13.02 -5.35
CA LEU A 163 1.50 12.93 -5.72
C LEU A 163 1.70 13.47 -7.14
N ASN A 164 2.46 14.54 -7.27
CA ASN A 164 2.88 15.01 -8.58
C ASN A 164 4.06 14.13 -9.06
N VAL A 165 3.72 13.16 -9.90
CA VAL A 165 4.63 12.13 -10.40
C VAL A 165 5.79 12.73 -11.20
N GLU A 166 5.49 13.73 -12.05
CA GLU A 166 6.49 14.40 -12.87
C GLU A 166 7.46 15.20 -11.98
N ALA A 167 6.92 15.96 -11.00
CA ALA A 167 7.75 16.73 -10.07
C ALA A 167 8.64 15.83 -9.22
N LEU A 168 8.24 14.58 -8.97
CA LEU A 168 9.02 13.59 -8.22
C LEU A 168 9.99 12.80 -9.10
N GLY A 169 9.85 12.85 -10.43
CA GLY A 169 10.61 12.01 -11.35
C GLY A 169 10.22 10.53 -11.27
N LEU A 170 8.95 10.26 -10.94
CA LEU A 170 8.42 8.90 -10.82
C LEU A 170 7.97 8.33 -12.17
N ASP A 171 7.91 9.14 -13.21
CA ASP A 171 7.56 8.77 -14.59
C ASP A 171 8.53 7.73 -15.19
N ALA A 172 9.79 7.75 -14.75
CA ALA A 172 10.81 6.79 -15.16
C ALA A 172 10.88 5.52 -14.28
N ILE A 173 10.00 5.40 -13.26
CA ILE A 173 10.05 4.28 -12.31
C ILE A 173 9.06 3.19 -12.73
N ASP A 174 9.59 1.98 -12.85
CA ASP A 174 8.77 0.78 -13.01
C ASP A 174 8.17 0.35 -11.67
N PHE A 175 6.90 0.71 -11.44
CA PHE A 175 6.15 0.35 -10.23
C PHE A 175 5.81 -1.15 -10.15
N THR A 176 6.05 -1.91 -11.21
CA THR A 176 5.92 -3.38 -11.19
C THR A 176 7.15 -4.03 -10.58
N ASN A 177 8.29 -3.32 -10.56
CA ASN A 177 9.54 -3.79 -9.98
C ASN A 177 9.63 -3.46 -8.48
N ILE A 178 8.90 -4.20 -7.66
CA ILE A 178 8.88 -4.05 -6.19
C ILE A 178 10.28 -4.05 -5.57
N PRO A 179 11.26 -4.90 -6.01
CA PRO A 179 12.63 -4.84 -5.48
C PRO A 179 13.31 -3.50 -5.66
N ALA A 180 13.23 -2.94 -6.87
CA ALA A 180 13.85 -1.65 -7.16
C ALA A 180 13.20 -0.54 -6.32
N LEU A 181 11.88 -0.61 -6.09
CA LEU A 181 11.17 0.33 -5.20
C LEU A 181 11.65 0.22 -3.75
N ILE A 182 11.89 -0.99 -3.24
CA ILE A 182 12.39 -1.21 -1.88
C ILE A 182 13.82 -0.67 -1.75
N GLU A 183 14.71 -0.96 -2.70
CA GLU A 183 16.08 -0.43 -2.71
C GLU A 183 16.11 1.10 -2.74
N MET A 184 15.26 1.69 -3.58
CA MET A 184 15.11 3.14 -3.64
C MET A 184 14.61 3.71 -2.31
N ALA A 185 13.61 3.08 -1.69
CA ALA A 185 13.04 3.50 -0.41
C ALA A 185 14.02 3.35 0.76
N LYS A 186 14.94 2.38 0.72
CA LYS A 186 16.01 2.20 1.71
C LYS A 186 17.06 3.32 1.65
N ASN A 187 17.19 4.00 0.52
CA ASN A 187 18.16 5.08 0.36
C ASN A 187 17.48 6.45 0.59
N PRO A 188 17.61 7.05 1.79
CA PRO A 188 16.99 8.34 2.11
C PRO A 188 17.58 9.52 1.33
N GLU A 189 18.77 9.36 0.79
CA GLU A 189 19.45 10.39 -0.03
C GLU A 189 19.05 10.30 -1.51
N HIS A 190 18.35 9.24 -1.92
CA HIS A 190 17.86 9.13 -3.30
C HIS A 190 16.91 10.31 -3.59
N PRO A 191 17.09 11.04 -4.71
CA PRO A 191 16.32 12.27 -4.99
C PRO A 191 14.81 12.08 -4.92
N VAL A 192 14.30 10.97 -5.43
CA VAL A 192 12.87 10.62 -5.40
C VAL A 192 12.41 10.37 -3.97
N THR A 193 13.16 9.58 -3.20
CA THR A 193 12.84 9.27 -1.80
C THR A 193 12.82 10.55 -0.96
N LYS A 194 13.79 11.42 -1.13
CA LYS A 194 13.88 12.70 -0.42
C LYS A 194 12.69 13.63 -0.73
N LYS A 195 12.30 13.72 -2.00
CA LYS A 195 11.13 14.49 -2.43
C LYS A 195 9.83 13.86 -1.90
N ALA A 196 9.69 12.55 -1.99
CA ALA A 196 8.51 11.83 -1.47
C ALA A 196 8.37 12.04 0.05
N ILE A 197 9.46 11.92 0.82
CA ILE A 197 9.46 12.20 2.25
C ILE A 197 9.01 13.65 2.52
N GLY A 198 9.53 14.61 1.77
CA GLY A 198 9.13 16.03 1.89
C GLY A 198 7.64 16.25 1.63
N THR A 199 7.09 15.60 0.62
CA THR A 199 5.63 15.67 0.29
C THR A 199 4.79 15.08 1.40
N VAL A 200 5.16 13.89 1.90
CA VAL A 200 4.47 13.24 3.03
C VAL A 200 4.51 14.12 4.29
N GLN A 201 5.68 14.70 4.59
CA GLN A 201 5.85 15.61 5.74
C GLN A 201 4.93 16.84 5.63
N ALA A 202 4.91 17.48 4.46
CA ALA A 202 4.06 18.63 4.21
C ALA A 202 2.57 18.31 4.39
N LEU A 203 2.12 17.15 3.90
CA LEU A 203 0.73 16.72 4.05
C LEU A 203 0.38 16.40 5.51
N ILE A 204 1.26 15.71 6.24
CA ILE A 204 1.09 15.45 7.67
C ILE A 204 1.00 16.76 8.45
N GLU A 205 1.90 17.72 8.20
CA GLU A 205 1.87 19.03 8.86
C GLU A 205 0.58 19.80 8.54
N GLN A 206 0.14 19.78 7.30
CA GLN A 206 -1.12 20.40 6.89
C GLN A 206 -2.31 19.80 7.65
N LYS A 207 -2.38 18.47 7.75
CA LYS A 207 -3.46 17.77 8.47
C LYS A 207 -3.41 17.98 9.98
N MET A 208 -2.22 18.09 10.53
CA MET A 208 -2.05 18.44 11.95
C MET A 208 -2.52 19.88 12.23
N ARG A 209 -2.19 20.82 11.35
CA ARG A 209 -2.64 22.22 11.48
C ARG A 209 -4.14 22.37 11.34
N SER A 210 -4.76 21.60 10.45
CA SER A 210 -6.23 21.59 10.27
C SER A 210 -6.97 20.82 11.38
N GLY A 211 -6.26 20.13 12.28
CA GLY A 211 -6.85 19.32 13.34
C GLY A 211 -7.45 18.00 12.86
N SER A 212 -7.32 17.67 11.56
CA SER A 212 -7.82 16.41 10.99
C SER A 212 -6.94 15.20 11.36
N LEU A 213 -5.68 15.43 11.76
CA LEU A 213 -4.76 14.42 12.26
C LEU A 213 -4.16 14.90 13.60
N LYS A 214 -4.37 14.11 14.66
CA LYS A 214 -3.73 14.33 15.96
C LYS A 214 -2.44 13.51 16.02
N LYS A 215 -1.36 14.13 16.49
CA LYS A 215 -0.04 13.50 16.61
C LYS A 215 -0.10 12.24 17.48
N GLU A 216 -0.81 12.32 18.58
CA GLU A 216 -0.95 11.22 19.56
C GLU A 216 -1.63 10.00 18.94
N ASP A 217 -2.67 10.21 18.13
CA ASP A 217 -3.38 9.15 17.44
C ASP A 217 -2.47 8.50 16.36
N PHE A 218 -1.72 9.32 15.63
CA PHE A 218 -0.79 8.84 14.61
C PHE A 218 0.34 8.01 15.20
N VAL A 219 0.94 8.46 16.30
CA VAL A 219 1.98 7.71 17.01
C VAL A 219 1.42 6.39 17.55
N ARG A 220 0.23 6.39 18.13
CA ARG A 220 -0.44 5.18 18.63
C ARG A 220 -0.69 4.16 17.51
N GLU A 221 -1.11 4.61 16.34
CA GLU A 221 -1.30 3.72 15.19
C GLU A 221 0.02 3.12 14.71
N ILE A 222 1.12 3.90 14.68
CA ILE A 222 2.46 3.39 14.34
C ILE A 222 2.90 2.32 15.35
N GLU A 223 2.74 2.58 16.65
CA GLU A 223 3.10 1.63 17.70
C GLU A 223 2.28 0.33 17.60
N MET A 224 0.97 0.46 17.39
CA MET A 224 0.08 -0.68 17.18
C MET A 224 0.48 -1.51 15.95
N LEU A 225 0.76 -0.87 14.82
CA LEU A 225 1.22 -1.55 13.61
C LEU A 225 2.58 -2.22 13.81
N LYS A 226 3.51 -1.56 14.51
CA LYS A 226 4.82 -2.12 14.87
C LYS A 226 4.67 -3.39 15.71
N GLU A 227 3.82 -3.37 16.74
CA GLU A 227 3.59 -4.54 17.58
C GLU A 227 2.90 -5.68 16.80
N LYS A 228 1.91 -5.39 15.99
CA LYS A 228 1.28 -6.40 15.12
C LYS A 228 2.26 -6.98 14.10
N PHE A 229 3.09 -6.15 13.48
CA PHE A 229 4.13 -6.59 12.56
C PHE A 229 5.15 -7.50 13.27
N LYS A 230 5.59 -7.12 14.47
CA LYS A 230 6.51 -7.91 15.27
C LYS A 230 5.89 -9.26 15.65
N HIS A 231 4.61 -9.28 15.99
CA HIS A 231 3.90 -10.52 16.33
C HIS A 231 3.74 -11.44 15.11
N SER A 232 3.33 -10.88 13.97
CA SER A 232 3.01 -11.64 12.75
C SER A 232 4.25 -12.06 11.95
N LEU A 233 5.20 -11.16 11.79
CA LEU A 233 6.37 -11.31 10.92
C LEU A 233 7.71 -11.26 11.65
N GLY A 234 7.70 -11.06 12.97
CA GLY A 234 8.92 -10.92 13.75
C GLY A 234 9.83 -12.16 13.71
N LYS A 235 9.25 -13.35 13.55
CA LYS A 235 10.02 -14.60 13.39
C LYS A 235 10.83 -14.59 12.08
N LEU A 236 10.31 -13.95 11.02
CA LEU A 236 10.95 -13.86 9.69
C LEU A 236 11.98 -12.74 9.61
N PHE A 237 11.68 -11.58 10.20
CA PHE A 237 12.47 -10.35 10.04
C PHE A 237 13.23 -9.93 11.28
N LYS A 238 13.49 -10.86 12.22
CA LYS A 238 14.02 -10.60 13.56
C LYS A 238 15.36 -9.84 13.56
N SER A 239 16.23 -10.11 12.59
CA SER A 239 17.56 -9.50 12.50
C SER A 239 17.60 -8.21 11.69
N GLU A 240 16.75 -8.07 10.69
CA GLU A 240 16.80 -6.97 9.70
C GLU A 240 16.00 -5.73 10.13
N PHE A 241 14.86 -5.93 10.81
CA PHE A 241 13.97 -4.84 11.21
C PHE A 241 13.94 -4.56 12.71
N PHE A 242 14.24 -5.56 13.53
CA PHE A 242 14.13 -5.45 14.99
C PHE A 242 15.48 -5.53 15.69
N GLY A 243 16.63 -5.46 14.97
CA GLY A 243 17.98 -5.57 15.49
C GLY A 243 18.07 -5.45 17.02
N GLU A 244 18.99 -6.08 17.71
CA GLU A 244 19.04 -6.18 19.18
C GLU A 244 18.51 -4.91 19.87
N THR A 245 17.32 -5.04 20.43
CA THR A 245 16.63 -4.15 21.35
C THR A 245 17.25 -2.79 21.63
N ASN A 246 16.86 -1.80 20.85
CA ASN A 246 16.75 -0.44 21.36
C ASN A 246 15.35 0.08 20.99
N ASP A 247 14.55 0.43 21.99
CA ASP A 247 13.19 0.98 21.89
C ASP A 247 13.16 2.37 21.20
N ARG A 248 13.81 2.49 20.04
CA ARG A 248 13.74 3.72 19.25
C ARG A 248 12.71 3.56 18.15
N PRO A 249 11.84 4.55 17.96
CA PRO A 249 10.94 4.59 16.81
C PRO A 249 11.74 4.41 15.53
N THR A 250 11.19 3.68 14.55
CA THR A 250 11.86 3.39 13.28
C THR A 250 12.46 4.67 12.70
N GLN A 251 13.67 4.57 12.16
CA GLN A 251 14.43 5.71 11.61
C GLN A 251 13.60 6.53 10.61
N ALA A 252 12.65 5.90 9.93
CA ALA A 252 11.68 6.55 9.06
C ALA A 252 10.66 7.42 9.83
N ALA A 253 10.13 6.93 10.94
CA ALA A 253 9.22 7.72 11.79
C ALA A 253 9.97 8.87 12.46
N GLU A 254 11.22 8.65 12.91
CA GLU A 254 12.08 9.74 13.42
C GLU A 254 12.43 10.74 12.31
N THR A 255 12.67 10.31 11.08
CA THR A 255 12.98 11.20 9.96
C THR A 255 11.75 12.02 9.56
N ILE A 256 10.58 11.42 9.50
CA ILE A 256 9.31 12.11 9.23
C ILE A 256 8.98 13.12 10.34
N LEU A 257 9.21 12.76 11.60
CA LEU A 257 8.98 13.63 12.75
C LEU A 257 10.15 14.61 13.03
N SER A 258 11.32 14.37 12.47
CA SER A 258 12.58 15.06 12.81
C SER A 258 12.67 16.51 12.34
N ASN A 259 11.85 16.92 11.37
CA ASN A 259 11.80 18.32 10.92
C ASN A 259 10.81 19.19 11.72
N HIS A 260 10.06 18.59 12.64
CA HIS A 260 9.19 19.34 13.53
C HIS A 260 10.03 20.28 14.45
N PRO A 261 9.59 21.52 14.71
CA PRO A 261 10.31 22.49 15.56
C PRO A 261 10.74 21.94 16.92
N GLU A 262 9.92 21.09 17.55
CA GLU A 262 10.22 20.43 18.83
C GLU A 262 11.33 19.39 18.71
N ALA A 263 11.37 18.59 17.63
CA ALA A 263 12.44 17.65 17.39
C ALA A 263 13.79 18.35 17.08
N ARG A 264 13.74 19.52 16.43
CA ARG A 264 14.91 20.40 16.27
C ARG A 264 15.41 20.95 17.62
N ARG A 265 14.48 21.38 18.49
CA ARG A 265 14.81 21.83 19.86
C ARG A 265 15.42 20.72 20.70
N ALA A 266 14.80 19.52 20.68
CA ALA A 266 15.31 18.36 21.42
C ALA A 266 16.73 17.95 20.98
N ARG A 267 17.01 17.96 19.65
CA ARG A 267 18.38 17.70 19.13
C ARG A 267 19.38 18.78 19.53
N MET A 268 18.96 20.04 19.54
CA MET A 268 19.81 21.13 19.96
C MET A 268 20.14 21.02 21.45
N LEU A 269 19.15 20.71 22.31
CA LEU A 269 19.32 20.47 23.73
C LEU A 269 20.25 19.26 24.00
N ALA A 270 20.05 18.14 23.30
CA ALA A 270 20.93 16.97 23.43
C ALA A 270 22.38 17.26 23.02
N ARG A 271 22.60 18.09 21.97
CA ARG A 271 23.96 18.53 21.59
C ARG A 271 24.56 19.45 22.63
N LEU A 272 23.79 20.32 23.25
CA LEU A 272 24.27 21.20 24.33
C LEU A 272 24.61 20.40 25.59
N GLN A 273 23.79 19.44 25.99
CA GLN A 273 24.06 18.54 27.13
C GLN A 273 25.32 17.72 26.92
N ARG A 274 25.57 17.20 25.70
CA ARG A 274 26.83 16.49 25.36
C ARG A 274 28.06 17.41 25.41
N LYS A 275 27.93 18.68 25.10
CA LYS A 275 29.02 19.65 25.22
C LYS A 275 29.33 20.07 26.66
N VAL A 276 28.26 20.17 27.50
CA VAL A 276 28.42 20.54 28.92
C VAL A 276 28.93 19.34 29.75
N GLY A 277 28.55 18.12 29.42
CA GLY A 277 29.03 16.90 30.11
C GLY A 277 30.47 16.46 29.73
N LYS A 278 31.13 17.18 28.83
CA LYS A 278 32.56 16.96 28.46
C LYS A 278 33.52 17.98 29.02
N LYS A 279 33.07 18.85 29.92
CA LYS A 279 33.90 19.68 30.80
C LYS A 279 33.89 19.07 32.20
#